data_d6f59cacead1c5d5a0ae1724fd493bd5
#
_entry.id   d6f59cacead1c5d5a0ae1724fd493bd5
#
_cell.length_a   1.000
_cell.length_b   1.000
_cell.length_c   1.000
_cell.angle_alpha   90.00
_cell.angle_beta   90.00
_cell.angle_gamma   90.00
#
_symmetry.space_group_name_H-M   'P 1'
#
loop_
_entity.id
_entity.type
_entity.pdbx_description
1 polymer ?
#
loop_
_entity_poly.entity_id
_entity_poly.type
_entity_poly.pdbx_seq_one_letter_code
_entity_poly.pdbx_strand_id
1 'polypeptide(L)'
;MQKRHIGTWPPGAGALGKSGKRMSSGEAMLHAYRVSGHKLEPLSEGTPLTAAGWIDLYCPVAAEVDAAQAHGFEVPTLEDMEEIEISNRLYRENGTDYMTVVLPGRDVVDQHVSAPVTFILTPQQIFTVRHHRLRPFETYPTRADKVGPGCTDPDRLFLSMVEEIIGRLADHLEMAGKALDQVAGEVYADGGNADGAALKSALRRTGREGEAISRVRLALLTMERMLSYFSQTLHEAYRGDALRPMVKGLTRDLQALEVHADFLSSRVGLASDATLGMINLSQNQTIKIVSVVAAVFLPPTLIASIYGMNFHVMPELDWWWGYPMAMVMMLASAAGTFLFFRWKKWL
;
A
#
# COMPACT_ATOMS: atom_id res chain seq x y z
N MET A 1 13.45 -52.38 4.51
CA MET A 1 12.12 -51.86 4.89
C MET A 1 12.34 -50.73 5.89
N GLN A 2 12.47 -49.53 5.41
CA GLN A 2 12.70 -48.35 6.24
C GLN A 2 11.33 -47.74 6.53
N LYS A 3 10.90 -47.75 7.79
CA LYS A 3 9.65 -47.10 8.22
C LYS A 3 9.80 -45.59 7.96
N ARG A 4 9.05 -45.07 6.95
CA ARG A 4 8.90 -43.61 6.74
C ARG A 4 8.28 -43.03 7.99
N HIS A 5 8.99 -42.13 8.68
CA HIS A 5 8.41 -41.34 9.75
C HIS A 5 7.32 -40.44 9.13
N ILE A 6 6.07 -40.75 9.45
CA ILE A 6 4.93 -39.90 9.15
C ILE A 6 5.14 -38.63 9.99
N GLY A 7 5.29 -37.48 9.35
CA GLY A 7 5.52 -36.21 10.02
C GLY A 7 4.42 -35.93 11.06
N THR A 8 4.82 -35.83 12.29
CA THR A 8 3.97 -35.41 13.41
C THR A 8 4.26 -33.94 13.69
N TRP A 9 3.29 -33.25 14.23
CA TRP A 9 3.42 -31.87 14.68
C TRP A 9 4.70 -31.67 15.52
N PRO A 10 5.62 -30.75 15.13
CA PRO A 10 6.85 -30.55 15.89
C PRO A 10 6.53 -30.00 17.29
N PRO A 11 7.21 -30.47 18.33
CA PRO A 11 7.02 -29.97 19.69
C PRO A 11 7.53 -28.51 19.76
N GLY A 12 6.61 -27.59 20.01
CA GLY A 12 6.91 -26.13 20.10
C GLY A 12 6.19 -25.23 19.09
N ALA A 13 5.46 -25.76 18.11
CA ALA A 13 4.60 -24.98 17.26
C ALA A 13 3.36 -24.55 18.07
N GLY A 14 3.37 -23.30 18.54
CA GLY A 14 2.39 -22.79 19.50
C GLY A 14 0.98 -22.72 18.94
N ALA A 15 0.03 -23.22 19.72
CA ALA A 15 -1.38 -22.93 19.56
C ALA A 15 -1.62 -21.43 19.74
N LEU A 16 -2.49 -20.83 18.92
CA LEU A 16 -2.97 -19.45 19.07
C LEU A 16 -3.39 -19.17 20.51
N GLY A 17 -2.55 -18.46 21.26
CA GLY A 17 -2.89 -18.01 22.61
C GLY A 17 -4.08 -17.06 22.58
N LYS A 18 -5.10 -17.32 23.39
CA LYS A 18 -6.27 -16.46 23.65
C LYS A 18 -5.86 -15.17 24.36
N SER A 19 -4.92 -14.40 23.85
CA SER A 19 -4.58 -13.11 24.45
C SER A 19 -3.80 -12.28 23.42
N GLY A 20 -4.29 -11.09 23.09
CA GLY A 20 -3.66 -10.10 22.22
C GLY A 20 -2.35 -9.52 22.76
N LYS A 21 -1.39 -10.37 23.11
CA LYS A 21 -0.03 -10.00 23.47
C LYS A 21 0.76 -9.81 22.19
N ARG A 22 1.39 -8.64 22.02
CA ARG A 22 2.41 -8.38 21.00
C ARG A 22 3.37 -9.56 20.97
N MET A 23 3.37 -10.29 19.86
CA MET A 23 4.31 -11.36 19.62
C MET A 23 5.70 -10.79 19.40
N SER A 24 6.72 -11.35 20.01
CA SER A 24 8.12 -11.03 19.79
C SER A 24 8.48 -11.36 18.35
N SER A 25 9.22 -10.47 17.70
CA SER A 25 9.71 -10.60 16.33
C SER A 25 10.51 -11.92 16.17
N GLY A 26 10.04 -12.80 15.28
CA GLY A 26 10.84 -13.91 14.76
C GLY A 26 10.41 -15.33 15.12
N GLU A 27 9.21 -15.58 15.64
CA GLU A 27 8.74 -16.95 15.85
C GLU A 27 8.24 -17.54 14.52
N ALA A 28 8.95 -18.56 14.03
CA ALA A 28 8.51 -19.47 12.99
C ALA A 28 7.24 -20.20 13.46
N MET A 29 6.24 -20.31 12.59
CA MET A 29 4.95 -20.87 12.97
C MET A 29 4.36 -21.72 11.85
N LEU A 30 4.14 -23.00 12.18
CA LEU A 30 3.33 -23.89 11.38
C LEU A 30 1.90 -23.88 11.93
N HIS A 31 0.94 -23.49 11.09
CA HIS A 31 -0.48 -23.56 11.41
C HIS A 31 -1.12 -24.66 10.56
N ALA A 32 -1.79 -25.62 11.18
CA ALA A 32 -2.50 -26.67 10.47
C ALA A 32 -3.97 -26.68 10.87
N TYR A 33 -4.84 -26.86 9.87
CA TYR A 33 -6.28 -26.84 10.03
C TYR A 33 -6.90 -28.10 9.41
N ARG A 34 -7.77 -28.74 10.18
CA ARG A 34 -8.59 -29.85 9.70
C ARG A 34 -9.91 -29.31 9.13
N VAL A 35 -10.36 -29.91 8.04
CA VAL A 35 -11.69 -29.66 7.52
C VAL A 35 -12.70 -30.46 8.33
N SER A 36 -13.66 -29.77 8.95
CA SER A 36 -14.78 -30.37 9.70
C SER A 36 -16.09 -29.85 9.14
N GLY A 37 -16.68 -30.61 8.21
CA GLY A 37 -17.83 -30.14 7.44
C GLY A 37 -17.47 -28.96 6.52
N HIS A 38 -18.01 -27.78 6.84
CA HIS A 38 -17.71 -26.53 6.12
C HIS A 38 -16.81 -25.57 6.90
N LYS A 39 -16.16 -26.04 8.00
CA LYS A 39 -15.33 -25.22 8.87
C LYS A 39 -13.89 -25.70 8.89
N LEU A 40 -13.00 -24.78 9.18
CA LEU A 40 -11.60 -25.09 9.47
C LEU A 40 -11.40 -25.06 11.00
N GLU A 41 -10.95 -26.17 11.55
CA GLU A 41 -10.62 -26.30 12.97
C GLU A 41 -9.10 -26.44 13.12
N PRO A 42 -8.46 -25.71 14.04
CA PRO A 42 -7.04 -25.89 14.31
C PRO A 42 -6.73 -27.34 14.67
N LEU A 43 -5.67 -27.87 14.10
CA LEU A 43 -5.23 -29.22 14.39
C LEU A 43 -4.57 -29.26 15.78
N SER A 44 -4.93 -30.24 16.61
CA SER A 44 -4.35 -30.40 17.95
C SER A 44 -2.91 -30.90 17.87
N GLU A 45 -2.07 -30.49 18.83
CA GLU A 45 -0.70 -30.99 18.96
C GLU A 45 -0.67 -32.52 19.04
N GLY A 46 0.30 -33.14 18.36
CA GLY A 46 0.44 -34.59 18.30
C GLY A 46 -0.42 -35.28 17.23
N THR A 47 -1.31 -34.57 16.54
CA THR A 47 -2.06 -35.11 15.40
C THR A 47 -1.19 -35.14 14.15
N PRO A 48 -1.21 -36.20 13.32
CA PRO A 48 -0.46 -36.24 12.07
C PRO A 48 -0.91 -35.14 11.11
N LEU A 49 0.04 -34.49 10.45
CA LEU A 49 -0.24 -33.45 9.45
C LEU A 49 -1.07 -33.96 8.25
N THR A 50 -1.09 -35.27 8.04
CA THR A 50 -1.96 -35.93 7.03
C THR A 50 -3.47 -35.75 7.30
N ALA A 51 -3.85 -35.39 8.53
CA ALA A 51 -5.24 -35.11 8.88
C ALA A 51 -5.66 -33.65 8.61
N ALA A 52 -4.72 -32.78 8.25
CA ALA A 52 -5.00 -31.40 7.91
C ALA A 52 -5.52 -31.30 6.47
N GLY A 53 -6.44 -30.38 6.20
CA GLY A 53 -6.81 -29.96 4.85
C GLY A 53 -5.96 -28.77 4.38
N TRP A 54 -5.55 -27.91 5.32
CA TRP A 54 -4.68 -26.77 5.06
C TRP A 54 -3.54 -26.69 6.08
N ILE A 55 -2.32 -26.46 5.56
CA ILE A 55 -1.11 -26.26 6.35
C ILE A 55 -0.45 -24.96 5.89
N ASP A 56 -0.31 -23.98 6.81
CA ASP A 56 0.30 -22.69 6.55
C ASP A 56 1.69 -22.61 7.20
N LEU A 57 2.70 -22.46 6.37
CA LEU A 57 4.10 -22.34 6.74
C LEU A 57 4.49 -20.84 6.74
N TYR A 58 4.45 -20.24 7.93
CA TYR A 58 4.84 -18.84 8.10
C TYR A 58 6.27 -18.73 8.63
N CYS A 59 7.18 -18.18 7.84
CA CYS A 59 8.62 -18.12 8.15
C CYS A 59 9.16 -19.49 8.62
N PRO A 60 8.96 -20.57 7.84
CA PRO A 60 9.22 -21.93 8.34
C PRO A 60 10.69 -22.15 8.70
N VAL A 61 10.93 -22.89 9.77
CA VAL A 61 12.26 -23.41 10.11
C VAL A 61 12.50 -24.76 9.44
N ALA A 62 13.78 -25.18 9.35
CA ALA A 62 14.16 -26.42 8.67
C ALA A 62 13.34 -27.65 9.11
N ALA A 63 13.07 -27.81 10.40
CA ALA A 63 12.26 -28.93 10.91
C ALA A 63 10.79 -28.91 10.42
N GLU A 64 10.19 -27.73 10.20
CA GLU A 64 8.84 -27.58 9.64
C GLU A 64 8.83 -27.84 8.14
N VAL A 65 9.89 -27.42 7.43
CA VAL A 65 10.11 -27.74 6.02
C VAL A 65 10.24 -29.24 5.84
N ASP A 66 11.10 -29.91 6.63
CA ASP A 66 11.29 -31.36 6.57
C ASP A 66 9.97 -32.11 6.83
N ALA A 67 9.18 -31.65 7.82
CA ALA A 67 7.88 -32.22 8.12
C ALA A 67 6.88 -32.09 6.95
N ALA A 68 6.87 -30.96 6.26
CA ALA A 68 6.05 -30.73 5.08
C ALA A 68 6.53 -31.56 3.89
N GLN A 69 7.85 -31.62 3.63
CA GLN A 69 8.46 -32.40 2.54
C GLN A 69 8.23 -33.92 2.71
N ALA A 70 8.03 -34.39 3.93
CA ALA A 70 7.66 -35.79 4.17
C ALA A 70 6.33 -36.21 3.48
N HIS A 71 5.55 -35.25 3.02
CA HIS A 71 4.34 -35.49 2.19
C HIS A 71 4.64 -35.73 0.71
N GLY A 72 5.92 -35.65 0.29
CA GLY A 72 6.38 -36.06 -1.04
C GLY A 72 6.43 -34.95 -2.09
N PHE A 73 6.54 -33.69 -1.67
CA PHE A 73 6.76 -32.51 -2.51
C PHE A 73 7.90 -31.65 -1.92
N GLU A 74 8.47 -30.77 -2.72
CA GLU A 74 9.46 -29.80 -2.24
C GLU A 74 8.79 -28.53 -1.72
N VAL A 75 9.35 -27.94 -0.65
CA VAL A 75 8.94 -26.63 -0.15
C VAL A 75 9.91 -25.60 -0.73
N PRO A 76 9.44 -24.64 -1.56
CA PRO A 76 10.32 -23.66 -2.17
C PRO A 76 10.95 -22.75 -1.11
N THR A 77 12.20 -22.37 -1.32
CA THR A 77 12.89 -21.38 -0.50
C THR A 77 12.37 -19.97 -0.82
N LEU A 78 12.66 -19.00 0.04
CA LEU A 78 12.31 -17.60 -0.24
C LEU A 78 12.97 -17.10 -1.55
N GLU A 79 14.20 -17.52 -1.82
CA GLU A 79 14.95 -17.17 -3.03
C GLU A 79 14.24 -17.69 -4.29
N ASP A 80 13.79 -18.96 -4.28
CA ASP A 80 13.01 -19.54 -5.37
C ASP A 80 11.67 -18.80 -5.59
N MET A 81 11.02 -18.40 -4.49
CA MET A 81 9.75 -17.68 -4.55
C MET A 81 9.89 -16.25 -5.10
N GLU A 82 11.06 -15.62 -4.92
CA GLU A 82 11.36 -14.26 -5.40
C GLU A 82 11.77 -14.24 -6.88
N GLU A 83 12.09 -15.38 -7.49
CA GLU A 83 12.40 -15.44 -8.91
C GLU A 83 11.28 -14.84 -9.76
N ILE A 84 11.67 -14.08 -10.81
CA ILE A 84 10.73 -13.33 -11.64
C ILE A 84 10.14 -14.19 -12.76
N GLU A 85 10.82 -15.26 -13.16
CA GLU A 85 10.39 -16.13 -14.26
C GLU A 85 9.10 -16.85 -13.94
N ILE A 86 8.13 -16.74 -14.87
CA ILE A 86 6.79 -17.32 -14.71
C ILE A 86 6.85 -18.83 -14.60
N SER A 87 7.75 -19.49 -15.35
CA SER A 87 7.98 -20.92 -15.33
C SER A 87 8.37 -21.45 -13.94
N ASN A 88 9.01 -20.62 -13.11
CA ASN A 88 9.43 -20.97 -11.77
C ASN A 88 8.39 -20.62 -10.72
N ARG A 89 7.35 -19.88 -11.10
CA ARG A 89 6.24 -19.47 -10.22
C ARG A 89 4.97 -20.31 -10.37
N LEU A 90 4.72 -20.84 -11.56
CA LEU A 90 3.52 -21.56 -11.91
C LEU A 90 3.92 -22.84 -12.65
N TYR A 91 4.00 -23.94 -11.93
CA TYR A 91 4.43 -25.21 -12.49
C TYR A 91 3.77 -26.41 -11.79
N ARG A 92 3.82 -27.56 -12.45
CA ARG A 92 3.36 -28.83 -11.90
C ARG A 92 4.50 -29.82 -11.83
N GLU A 93 4.67 -30.41 -10.67
CA GLU A 93 5.66 -31.46 -10.44
C GLU A 93 5.08 -32.61 -9.63
N ASN A 94 5.27 -33.83 -10.10
CA ASN A 94 4.82 -35.05 -9.43
C ASN A 94 3.33 -35.04 -9.03
N GLY A 95 2.48 -34.37 -9.82
CA GLY A 95 1.03 -34.25 -9.53
C GLY A 95 0.66 -33.18 -8.52
N THR A 96 1.61 -32.36 -8.10
CA THR A 96 1.45 -31.21 -7.21
C THR A 96 1.56 -29.93 -8.01
N ASP A 97 0.62 -29.00 -7.81
CA ASP A 97 0.64 -27.67 -8.43
C ASP A 97 1.30 -26.65 -7.51
N TYR A 98 2.27 -25.92 -8.05
CA TYR A 98 2.96 -24.83 -7.37
C TYR A 98 2.53 -23.50 -7.99
N MET A 99 2.03 -22.61 -7.15
CA MET A 99 1.47 -21.34 -7.61
C MET A 99 1.94 -20.22 -6.69
N THR A 100 2.89 -19.42 -7.17
CA THR A 100 3.45 -18.29 -6.43
C THR A 100 2.87 -16.97 -6.91
N VAL A 101 2.30 -16.20 -5.97
CA VAL A 101 1.75 -14.87 -6.18
C VAL A 101 2.45 -13.87 -5.26
N VAL A 102 2.42 -12.59 -5.63
CA VAL A 102 2.94 -11.52 -4.79
C VAL A 102 1.79 -10.79 -4.13
N LEU A 103 1.73 -10.81 -2.81
CA LEU A 103 0.63 -10.21 -2.04
C LEU A 103 1.11 -9.09 -1.12
N PRO A 104 0.32 -8.01 -0.96
CA PRO A 104 0.62 -6.96 -0.01
C PRO A 104 0.32 -7.43 1.42
N GLY A 105 1.25 -7.17 2.32
CA GLY A 105 1.12 -7.52 3.73
C GLY A 105 2.04 -6.68 4.61
N ARG A 106 2.43 -7.25 5.75
CA ARG A 106 3.35 -6.63 6.69
C ARG A 106 4.49 -7.57 7.02
N ASP A 107 5.70 -7.02 7.06
CA ASP A 107 6.88 -7.76 7.51
C ASP A 107 6.90 -7.94 9.04
N VAL A 108 7.98 -8.53 9.56
CA VAL A 108 8.17 -8.77 10.99
C VAL A 108 8.33 -7.49 11.82
N VAL A 109 8.67 -6.36 11.19
CA VAL A 109 8.78 -5.03 11.83
C VAL A 109 7.55 -4.14 11.56
N ASP A 110 6.44 -4.75 11.11
CA ASP A 110 5.16 -4.11 10.82
C ASP A 110 5.19 -3.08 9.67
N GLN A 111 6.17 -3.17 8.77
CA GLN A 111 6.23 -2.35 7.56
C GLN A 111 5.41 -2.98 6.43
N HIS A 112 4.80 -2.13 5.60
CA HIS A 112 4.08 -2.58 4.42
C HIS A 112 5.05 -3.11 3.37
N VAL A 113 4.86 -4.37 2.99
CA VAL A 113 5.66 -5.07 1.98
C VAL A 113 4.77 -5.73 0.94
N SER A 114 5.33 -5.99 -0.23
CA SER A 114 4.78 -6.94 -1.20
C SER A 114 5.77 -8.10 -1.30
N ALA A 115 5.35 -9.27 -0.89
CA ALA A 115 6.22 -10.44 -0.86
C ALA A 115 5.52 -11.68 -1.41
N PRO A 116 6.28 -12.68 -1.87
CA PRO A 116 5.72 -13.87 -2.48
C PRO A 116 5.01 -14.75 -1.44
N VAL A 117 3.96 -15.42 -1.93
CA VAL A 117 3.23 -16.50 -1.25
C VAL A 117 3.09 -17.63 -2.24
N THR A 118 3.52 -18.82 -1.88
CA THR A 118 3.35 -20.01 -2.69
C THR A 118 2.21 -20.87 -2.16
N PHE A 119 1.24 -21.15 -3.01
CA PHE A 119 0.23 -22.18 -2.79
C PHE A 119 0.73 -23.49 -3.42
N ILE A 120 0.80 -24.55 -2.63
CA ILE A 120 1.19 -25.88 -3.05
C ILE A 120 -0.05 -26.75 -2.92
N LEU A 121 -0.62 -27.15 -4.05
CA LEU A 121 -1.86 -27.88 -4.11
C LEU A 121 -1.60 -29.33 -4.47
N THR A 122 -1.85 -30.22 -3.49
CA THR A 122 -1.79 -31.67 -3.69
C THR A 122 -3.20 -32.24 -3.85
N PRO A 123 -3.38 -33.48 -4.29
CA PRO A 123 -4.71 -34.09 -4.39
C PRO A 123 -5.50 -34.17 -3.07
N GLN A 124 -4.84 -34.11 -1.90
CA GLN A 124 -5.47 -34.27 -0.59
C GLN A 124 -5.44 -33.02 0.28
N GLN A 125 -4.48 -32.11 0.06
CA GLN A 125 -4.19 -31.03 0.98
C GLN A 125 -3.71 -29.79 0.23
N ILE A 126 -3.86 -28.63 0.84
CA ILE A 126 -3.22 -27.39 0.43
C ILE A 126 -2.17 -26.97 1.45
N PHE A 127 -1.01 -26.57 0.96
CA PHE A 127 0.03 -25.92 1.75
C PHE A 127 0.21 -24.49 1.25
N THR A 128 0.54 -23.61 2.19
CA THR A 128 0.91 -22.22 1.87
C THR A 128 2.25 -21.90 2.51
N VAL A 129 3.14 -21.27 1.74
CA VAL A 129 4.46 -20.84 2.22
C VAL A 129 4.53 -19.32 2.12
N ARG A 130 4.86 -18.65 3.21
CA ARG A 130 4.93 -17.19 3.25
C ARG A 130 5.94 -16.69 4.28
N HIS A 131 6.52 -15.52 4.03
CA HIS A 131 7.50 -14.89 4.92
C HIS A 131 7.05 -13.51 5.44
N HIS A 132 5.76 -13.18 5.28
CA HIS A 132 5.18 -11.93 5.76
C HIS A 132 3.75 -12.18 6.28
N ARG A 133 3.25 -11.24 7.07
CA ARG A 133 1.91 -11.35 7.68
C ARG A 133 0.86 -10.90 6.67
N LEU A 134 -0.15 -11.76 6.50
CA LEU A 134 -1.29 -11.55 5.61
C LEU A 134 -2.58 -11.69 6.41
N ARG A 135 -3.34 -10.62 6.46
CA ARG A 135 -4.61 -10.63 7.19
C ARG A 135 -5.62 -11.66 6.67
N PRO A 136 -5.75 -11.93 5.36
CA PRO A 136 -6.60 -13.02 4.87
C PRO A 136 -6.30 -14.37 5.51
N PHE A 137 -5.03 -14.70 5.73
CA PHE A 137 -4.62 -15.97 6.34
C PHE A 137 -4.95 -16.06 7.85
N GLU A 138 -5.07 -14.92 8.51
CA GLU A 138 -5.47 -14.82 9.92
C GLU A 138 -7.00 -14.90 10.08
N THR A 139 -7.75 -14.33 9.11
CA THR A 139 -9.23 -14.23 9.18
C THR A 139 -9.95 -15.39 8.54
N TYR A 140 -9.41 -15.96 7.47
CA TYR A 140 -10.05 -17.01 6.69
C TYR A 140 -10.45 -18.27 7.53
N PRO A 141 -9.62 -18.79 8.44
CA PRO A 141 -10.01 -19.98 9.21
C PRO A 141 -11.34 -19.86 9.95
N THR A 142 -11.68 -18.64 10.40
CA THR A 142 -12.94 -18.37 11.12
C THR A 142 -14.11 -18.05 10.19
N ARG A 143 -13.85 -17.88 8.88
CA ARG A 143 -14.81 -17.46 7.87
C ARG A 143 -15.00 -18.48 6.74
N ALA A 144 -14.27 -19.59 6.77
CA ALA A 144 -14.25 -20.59 5.72
C ALA A 144 -15.64 -21.17 5.39
N ASP A 145 -16.58 -21.12 6.33
CA ASP A 145 -17.98 -21.51 6.13
C ASP A 145 -18.85 -20.46 5.43
N LYS A 146 -18.33 -19.25 5.24
CA LYS A 146 -19.07 -18.08 4.72
C LYS A 146 -18.48 -17.50 3.44
N VAL A 147 -17.31 -17.95 3.04
CA VAL A 147 -16.56 -17.42 1.90
C VAL A 147 -16.49 -18.47 0.80
N GLY A 148 -16.83 -18.08 -0.42
CA GLY A 148 -16.65 -18.85 -1.64
C GLY A 148 -17.30 -20.22 -1.65
N PRO A 149 -16.67 -21.17 -2.38
CA PRO A 149 -17.18 -22.52 -2.55
C PRO A 149 -17.07 -23.41 -1.30
N GLY A 150 -16.56 -22.86 -0.19
CA GLY A 150 -16.29 -23.60 1.04
C GLY A 150 -14.93 -24.26 1.04
N CYS A 151 -14.72 -25.18 1.99
CA CYS A 151 -13.42 -25.81 2.25
C CYS A 151 -13.46 -27.34 2.23
N THR A 152 -14.42 -27.96 1.55
CA THR A 152 -14.64 -29.41 1.60
C THR A 152 -13.56 -30.25 0.93
N ASP A 153 -12.87 -29.69 -0.03
CA ASP A 153 -11.78 -30.30 -0.79
C ASP A 153 -10.69 -29.25 -1.08
N PRO A 154 -9.46 -29.67 -1.43
CA PRO A 154 -8.34 -28.73 -1.64
C PRO A 154 -8.61 -27.66 -2.70
N ASP A 155 -9.27 -28.01 -3.81
CA ASP A 155 -9.56 -27.09 -4.90
C ASP A 155 -10.55 -26.00 -4.45
N ARG A 156 -11.60 -26.37 -3.72
CA ARG A 156 -12.57 -25.43 -3.16
C ARG A 156 -11.97 -24.55 -2.09
N LEU A 157 -11.15 -25.14 -1.23
CA LEU A 157 -10.44 -24.41 -0.18
C LEU A 157 -9.49 -23.37 -0.78
N PHE A 158 -8.76 -23.74 -1.83
CA PHE A 158 -7.91 -22.81 -2.59
C PHE A 158 -8.73 -21.65 -3.16
N LEU A 159 -9.82 -21.93 -3.90
CA LEU A 159 -10.65 -20.88 -4.49
C LEU A 159 -11.31 -19.97 -3.43
N SER A 160 -11.70 -20.54 -2.28
CA SER A 160 -12.27 -19.79 -1.17
C SER A 160 -11.23 -18.84 -0.52
N MET A 161 -9.98 -19.31 -0.38
CA MET A 161 -8.88 -18.45 0.08
C MET A 161 -8.59 -17.33 -0.93
N VAL A 162 -8.59 -17.63 -2.22
CA VAL A 162 -8.40 -16.63 -3.27
C VAL A 162 -9.51 -15.58 -3.22
N GLU A 163 -10.77 -15.96 -2.99
CA GLU A 163 -11.88 -15.01 -2.83
C GLU A 163 -11.71 -14.11 -1.61
N GLU A 164 -11.27 -14.64 -0.46
CA GLU A 164 -10.96 -13.83 0.73
C GLU A 164 -9.83 -12.83 0.44
N ILE A 165 -8.81 -13.23 -0.32
CA ILE A 165 -7.70 -12.35 -0.73
C ILE A 165 -8.21 -11.24 -1.65
N ILE A 166 -9.02 -11.58 -2.67
CA ILE A 166 -9.63 -10.61 -3.60
C ILE A 166 -10.46 -9.58 -2.82
N GLY A 167 -11.31 -10.04 -1.90
CA GLY A 167 -12.10 -9.15 -1.04
C GLY A 167 -11.21 -8.18 -0.26
N ARG A 168 -10.06 -8.65 0.23
CA ARG A 168 -9.12 -7.78 0.96
C ARG A 168 -8.42 -6.78 0.05
N LEU A 169 -8.06 -7.16 -1.18
CA LEU A 169 -7.51 -6.24 -2.17
C LEU A 169 -8.52 -5.15 -2.54
N ALA A 170 -9.80 -5.50 -2.66
CA ALA A 170 -10.89 -4.55 -2.86
C ALA A 170 -11.00 -3.53 -1.70
N ASP A 171 -10.94 -4.01 -0.43
CA ASP A 171 -10.91 -3.14 0.74
C ASP A 171 -9.74 -2.14 0.70
N HIS A 172 -8.55 -2.58 0.25
CA HIS A 172 -7.39 -1.70 0.12
C HIS A 172 -7.61 -0.60 -0.92
N LEU A 173 -8.18 -0.93 -2.08
CA LEU A 173 -8.52 0.06 -3.12
C LEU A 173 -9.58 1.05 -2.63
N GLU A 174 -10.60 0.56 -1.92
CA GLU A 174 -11.64 1.43 -1.35
C GLU A 174 -11.05 2.42 -0.32
N MET A 175 -10.16 1.96 0.56
CA MET A 175 -9.47 2.82 1.53
C MET A 175 -8.61 3.87 0.83
N ALA A 176 -7.86 3.49 -0.20
CA ALA A 176 -7.04 4.42 -0.99
C ALA A 176 -7.91 5.46 -1.71
N GLY A 177 -9.05 5.04 -2.28
CA GLY A 177 -10.04 5.94 -2.89
C GLY A 177 -10.56 6.99 -1.92
N LYS A 178 -10.99 6.57 -0.72
CA LYS A 178 -11.44 7.49 0.35
C LYS A 178 -10.35 8.45 0.79
N ALA A 179 -9.09 7.98 0.91
CA ALA A 179 -7.96 8.83 1.26
C ALA A 179 -7.68 9.89 0.20
N LEU A 180 -7.77 9.53 -1.09
CA LEU A 180 -7.62 10.47 -2.20
C LEU A 180 -8.76 11.50 -2.25
N ASP A 181 -10.01 11.12 -1.91
CA ASP A 181 -11.14 12.05 -1.79
C ASP A 181 -10.89 13.09 -0.69
N GLN A 182 -10.37 12.66 0.46
CA GLN A 182 -10.01 13.56 1.55
C GLN A 182 -8.89 14.53 1.14
N VAL A 183 -7.84 14.02 0.50
CA VAL A 183 -6.75 14.88 -0.02
C VAL A 183 -7.28 15.91 -1.00
N ALA A 184 -8.13 15.50 -1.95
CA ALA A 184 -8.75 16.42 -2.90
C ALA A 184 -9.57 17.50 -2.19
N GLY A 185 -10.37 17.13 -1.18
CA GLY A 185 -11.12 18.08 -0.35
C GLY A 185 -10.19 19.09 0.32
N GLU A 186 -9.10 18.66 0.94
CA GLU A 186 -8.12 19.54 1.62
C GLU A 186 -7.42 20.49 0.62
N VAL A 187 -7.02 20.00 -0.55
CA VAL A 187 -6.32 20.80 -1.56
C VAL A 187 -7.22 21.88 -2.16
N TYR A 188 -8.53 21.60 -2.35
CA TYR A 188 -9.45 22.54 -3.00
C TYR A 188 -10.27 23.41 -2.04
N ALA A 189 -10.36 23.06 -0.75
CA ALA A 189 -11.23 23.77 0.21
C ALA A 189 -10.83 25.24 0.44
N ASP A 190 -9.55 25.57 0.41
CA ASP A 190 -9.05 26.90 0.83
C ASP A 190 -8.86 27.93 -0.31
N GLY A 191 -9.37 27.67 -1.52
CA GLY A 191 -9.35 28.65 -2.62
C GLY A 191 -8.00 29.30 -2.94
N GLY A 192 -6.89 28.61 -2.63
CA GLY A 192 -5.52 29.10 -2.87
C GLY A 192 -4.79 29.66 -1.63
N ASN A 193 -5.43 29.69 -0.46
CA ASN A 193 -4.82 30.15 0.80
C ASN A 193 -4.33 28.98 1.69
N ALA A 194 -4.29 27.76 1.15
CA ALA A 194 -3.83 26.59 1.92
C ALA A 194 -2.38 26.79 2.38
N ASP A 195 -2.14 26.48 3.68
CA ASP A 195 -0.79 26.50 4.24
C ASP A 195 0.14 25.57 3.45
N GLY A 196 1.33 26.06 3.09
CA GLY A 196 2.33 25.27 2.37
C GLY A 196 2.72 23.96 3.08
N ALA A 197 2.60 23.90 4.40
CA ALA A 197 2.81 22.67 5.19
C ALA A 197 1.68 21.66 4.96
N ALA A 198 0.43 22.11 4.89
CA ALA A 198 -0.73 21.28 4.58
C ALA A 198 -0.65 20.68 3.19
N LEU A 199 -0.29 21.48 2.17
CA LEU A 199 -0.09 21.03 0.79
C LEU A 199 1.04 19.98 0.67
N LYS A 200 2.16 20.17 1.38
CA LYS A 200 3.23 19.17 1.44
C LYS A 200 2.77 17.86 2.09
N SER A 201 1.95 17.95 3.14
CA SER A 201 1.35 16.78 3.79
C SER A 201 0.41 16.04 2.83
N ALA A 202 -0.46 16.77 2.12
CA ALA A 202 -1.35 16.23 1.09
C ALA A 202 -0.56 15.47 0.01
N LEU A 203 0.52 16.06 -0.52
CA LEU A 203 1.38 15.43 -1.51
C LEU A 203 2.02 14.12 -1.01
N ARG A 204 2.49 14.11 0.25
CA ARG A 204 3.06 12.88 0.85
C ARG A 204 1.99 11.80 1.05
N ARG A 205 0.76 12.17 1.40
CA ARG A 205 -0.36 11.22 1.52
C ARG A 205 -0.70 10.65 0.15
N THR A 206 -0.84 11.49 -0.87
CA THR A 206 -1.07 11.06 -2.26
C THR A 206 0.00 10.06 -2.72
N GLY A 207 1.28 10.30 -2.44
CA GLY A 207 2.36 9.37 -2.77
C GLY A 207 2.24 8.01 -2.07
N ARG A 208 1.85 7.99 -0.78
CA ARG A 208 1.62 6.74 -0.04
C ARG A 208 0.46 5.93 -0.61
N GLU A 209 -0.64 6.59 -0.98
CA GLU A 209 -1.78 5.90 -1.60
C GLU A 209 -1.41 5.37 -2.99
N GLY A 210 -0.62 6.11 -3.76
CA GLY A 210 -0.09 5.64 -5.05
C GLY A 210 0.76 4.37 -4.91
N GLU A 211 1.61 4.31 -3.88
CA GLU A 211 2.40 3.11 -3.59
C GLU A 211 1.51 1.93 -3.14
N ALA A 212 0.49 2.17 -2.30
CA ALA A 212 -0.46 1.14 -1.88
C ALA A 212 -1.25 0.57 -3.08
N ILE A 213 -1.74 1.43 -3.99
CA ILE A 213 -2.43 1.03 -5.22
C ILE A 213 -1.49 0.21 -6.11
N SER A 214 -0.23 0.61 -6.24
CA SER A 214 0.76 -0.11 -7.05
C SER A 214 1.02 -1.53 -6.54
N ARG A 215 1.08 -1.72 -5.21
CA ARG A 215 1.19 -3.05 -4.58
C ARG A 215 -0.04 -3.92 -4.85
N VAL A 216 -1.23 -3.34 -4.77
CA VAL A 216 -2.47 -4.07 -5.10
C VAL A 216 -2.48 -4.48 -6.58
N ARG A 217 -2.08 -3.60 -7.51
CA ARG A 217 -1.97 -3.94 -8.94
C ARG A 217 -1.05 -5.13 -9.19
N LEU A 218 0.11 -5.16 -8.55
CA LEU A 218 1.02 -6.31 -8.65
C LEU A 218 0.38 -7.60 -8.16
N ALA A 219 -0.37 -7.54 -7.05
CA ALA A 219 -1.10 -8.69 -6.53
C ALA A 219 -2.17 -9.16 -7.52
N LEU A 220 -2.99 -8.25 -8.05
CA LEU A 220 -4.04 -8.57 -9.03
C LEU A 220 -3.45 -9.26 -10.27
N LEU A 221 -2.36 -8.73 -10.84
CA LEU A 221 -1.67 -9.28 -12.00
C LEU A 221 -1.15 -10.71 -11.72
N THR A 222 -0.53 -10.95 -10.57
CA THR A 222 0.00 -12.28 -10.25
C THR A 222 -1.11 -13.28 -9.93
N MET A 223 -2.20 -12.83 -9.31
CA MET A 223 -3.38 -13.67 -9.04
C MET A 223 -4.15 -14.01 -10.32
N GLU A 224 -4.27 -13.09 -11.28
CA GLU A 224 -4.90 -13.40 -12.57
C GLU A 224 -4.14 -14.50 -13.32
N ARG A 225 -2.81 -14.42 -13.33
CA ARG A 225 -1.97 -15.48 -13.91
C ARG A 225 -2.12 -16.81 -13.18
N MET A 226 -2.16 -16.79 -11.86
CA MET A 226 -2.38 -17.98 -11.02
C MET A 226 -3.73 -18.63 -11.33
N LEU A 227 -4.83 -17.87 -11.39
CA LEU A 227 -6.14 -18.40 -11.73
C LEU A 227 -6.22 -18.93 -13.17
N SER A 228 -5.53 -18.28 -14.11
CA SER A 228 -5.41 -18.75 -15.48
C SER A 228 -4.71 -20.12 -15.53
N TYR A 229 -3.59 -20.26 -14.82
CA TYR A 229 -2.87 -21.54 -14.69
C TYR A 229 -3.76 -22.60 -14.02
N PHE A 230 -4.38 -22.30 -12.89
CA PHE A 230 -5.26 -23.22 -12.20
C PHE A 230 -6.46 -23.67 -13.07
N SER A 231 -7.01 -22.78 -13.87
CA SER A 231 -8.07 -23.12 -14.85
C SER A 231 -7.62 -24.16 -15.88
N GLN A 232 -6.35 -24.09 -16.32
CA GLN A 232 -5.79 -25.09 -17.25
C GLN A 232 -5.59 -26.44 -16.57
N THR A 233 -5.03 -26.46 -15.36
CA THR A 233 -4.82 -27.72 -14.60
C THR A 233 -6.14 -28.42 -14.25
N LEU A 234 -7.20 -27.67 -13.93
CA LEU A 234 -8.55 -28.22 -13.75
C LEU A 234 -9.09 -28.89 -15.02
N HIS A 235 -8.81 -28.34 -16.19
CA HIS A 235 -9.25 -28.87 -17.46
C HIS A 235 -8.58 -30.22 -17.76
N GLU A 236 -7.28 -30.31 -17.56
CA GLU A 236 -6.49 -31.53 -17.77
C GLU A 236 -6.87 -32.66 -16.80
N ALA A 237 -7.25 -32.33 -15.58
CA ALA A 237 -7.58 -33.30 -14.55
C ALA A 237 -9.04 -33.83 -14.64
N TYR A 238 -9.85 -33.38 -15.60
CA TYR A 238 -11.31 -33.72 -15.72
C TYR A 238 -12.13 -33.44 -14.44
N ARG A 239 -11.62 -32.62 -13.50
CA ARG A 239 -12.29 -32.26 -12.23
C ARG A 239 -13.06 -30.94 -12.33
N GLY A 240 -13.08 -30.30 -13.50
CA GLY A 240 -13.33 -28.89 -13.65
C GLY A 240 -14.75 -28.39 -13.80
N ASP A 241 -15.75 -29.22 -14.10
CA ASP A 241 -17.06 -28.71 -14.55
C ASP A 241 -17.80 -27.93 -13.48
N ALA A 242 -17.69 -28.30 -12.21
CA ALA A 242 -18.32 -27.60 -11.09
C ALA A 242 -17.55 -26.35 -10.63
N LEU A 243 -16.23 -26.29 -10.84
CA LEU A 243 -15.37 -25.20 -10.35
C LEU A 243 -15.10 -24.12 -11.41
N ARG A 244 -15.23 -24.43 -12.69
CA ARG A 244 -15.04 -23.47 -13.81
C ARG A 244 -15.85 -22.19 -13.69
N PRO A 245 -17.16 -22.22 -13.35
CA PRO A 245 -17.92 -20.99 -13.16
C PRO A 245 -17.36 -20.09 -12.06
N MET A 246 -16.81 -20.71 -11.00
CA MET A 246 -16.21 -20.00 -9.89
C MET A 246 -14.89 -19.34 -10.28
N VAL A 247 -13.98 -20.08 -10.91
CA VAL A 247 -12.73 -19.52 -11.46
C VAL A 247 -13.03 -18.35 -12.40
N LYS A 248 -14.04 -18.52 -13.29
CA LYS A 248 -14.46 -17.44 -14.20
C LYS A 248 -15.02 -16.23 -13.43
N GLY A 249 -15.75 -16.44 -12.34
CA GLY A 249 -16.24 -15.39 -11.45
C GLY A 249 -15.09 -14.61 -10.84
N LEU A 250 -14.17 -15.30 -10.16
CA LEU A 250 -13.00 -14.70 -9.51
C LEU A 250 -12.09 -13.96 -10.51
N THR A 251 -11.92 -14.50 -11.73
CA THR A 251 -11.16 -13.82 -12.79
C THR A 251 -11.82 -12.50 -13.21
N ARG A 252 -13.16 -12.46 -13.31
CA ARG A 252 -13.90 -11.22 -13.61
C ARG A 252 -13.76 -10.20 -12.48
N ASP A 253 -13.77 -10.64 -11.22
CA ASP A 253 -13.62 -9.77 -10.06
C ASP A 253 -12.20 -9.17 -10.04
N LEU A 254 -11.16 -9.96 -10.33
CA LEU A 254 -9.80 -9.47 -10.49
C LEU A 254 -9.70 -8.40 -11.59
N GLN A 255 -10.26 -8.67 -12.77
CA GLN A 255 -10.25 -7.72 -13.89
C GLN A 255 -11.00 -6.42 -13.56
N ALA A 256 -12.12 -6.51 -12.84
CA ALA A 256 -12.85 -5.33 -12.39
C ALA A 256 -12.03 -4.50 -11.40
N LEU A 257 -11.32 -5.15 -10.47
CA LEU A 257 -10.43 -4.47 -9.52
C LEU A 257 -9.19 -3.89 -10.20
N GLU A 258 -8.67 -4.52 -11.26
CA GLU A 258 -7.56 -3.99 -12.05
C GLU A 258 -7.95 -2.66 -12.73
N VAL A 259 -9.11 -2.63 -13.38
CA VAL A 259 -9.66 -1.39 -13.97
C VAL A 259 -9.87 -0.32 -12.91
N HIS A 260 -10.36 -0.71 -11.72
CA HIS A 260 -10.54 0.24 -10.61
C HIS A 260 -9.18 0.76 -10.07
N ALA A 261 -8.17 -0.09 -9.98
CA ALA A 261 -6.82 0.30 -9.56
C ALA A 261 -6.17 1.26 -10.57
N ASP A 262 -6.40 1.07 -11.88
CA ASP A 262 -5.94 1.99 -12.93
C ASP A 262 -6.62 3.35 -12.84
N PHE A 263 -7.94 3.37 -12.59
CA PHE A 263 -8.66 4.59 -12.31
C PHE A 263 -8.09 5.35 -11.12
N LEU A 264 -7.85 4.66 -9.99
CA LEU A 264 -7.25 5.28 -8.80
C LEU A 264 -5.81 5.75 -9.06
N SER A 265 -5.01 5.02 -9.84
CA SER A 265 -3.66 5.45 -10.24
C SER A 265 -3.70 6.75 -11.03
N SER A 266 -4.66 6.89 -11.94
CA SER A 266 -4.87 8.14 -12.68
C SER A 266 -5.27 9.30 -11.75
N ARG A 267 -6.08 9.02 -10.73
CA ARG A 267 -6.46 10.01 -9.71
C ARG A 267 -5.27 10.43 -8.84
N VAL A 268 -4.35 9.53 -8.52
CA VAL A 268 -3.08 9.87 -7.82
C VAL A 268 -2.27 10.89 -8.64
N GLY A 269 -2.14 10.67 -9.96
CA GLY A 269 -1.50 11.63 -10.85
C GLY A 269 -2.16 13.00 -10.81
N LEU A 270 -3.48 13.05 -11.02
CA LEU A 270 -4.25 14.30 -10.99
C LEU A 270 -4.16 15.02 -9.64
N ALA A 271 -4.26 14.29 -8.51
CA ALA A 271 -4.13 14.88 -7.18
C ALA A 271 -2.72 15.43 -6.93
N SER A 272 -1.68 14.76 -7.41
CA SER A 272 -0.30 15.22 -7.34
C SER A 272 -0.10 16.51 -8.12
N ASP A 273 -0.56 16.57 -9.38
CA ASP A 273 -0.44 17.72 -10.25
C ASP A 273 -1.21 18.92 -9.69
N ALA A 274 -2.43 18.72 -9.21
CA ALA A 274 -3.21 19.75 -8.56
C ALA A 274 -2.52 20.31 -7.32
N THR A 275 -1.99 19.42 -6.46
CA THR A 275 -1.28 19.82 -5.23
C THR A 275 -0.02 20.64 -5.56
N LEU A 276 0.77 20.21 -6.56
CA LEU A 276 1.94 20.95 -7.04
C LEU A 276 1.55 22.31 -7.61
N GLY A 277 0.46 22.39 -8.38
CA GLY A 277 -0.11 23.64 -8.87
C GLY A 277 -0.46 24.60 -7.75
N MET A 278 -1.10 24.12 -6.68
CA MET A 278 -1.44 24.93 -5.50
C MET A 278 -0.20 25.40 -4.73
N ILE A 279 0.83 24.55 -4.59
CA ILE A 279 2.10 24.93 -4.00
C ILE A 279 2.73 26.08 -4.79
N ASN A 280 2.75 26.01 -6.13
CA ASN A 280 3.27 27.06 -6.98
C ASN A 280 2.48 28.38 -6.86
N LEU A 281 1.15 28.30 -6.79
CA LEU A 281 0.30 29.48 -6.57
C LEU A 281 0.59 30.12 -5.21
N SER A 282 0.70 29.35 -4.13
CA SER A 282 1.03 29.84 -2.79
C SER A 282 2.43 30.48 -2.74
N GLN A 283 3.42 29.88 -3.39
CA GLN A 283 4.77 30.47 -3.49
C GLN A 283 4.75 31.78 -4.27
N ASN A 284 4.04 31.85 -5.41
CA ASN A 284 3.91 33.09 -6.19
C ASN A 284 3.22 34.19 -5.39
N GLN A 285 2.23 33.89 -4.59
CA GLN A 285 1.57 34.85 -3.72
C GLN A 285 2.52 35.38 -2.64
N THR A 286 3.32 34.52 -2.01
CA THR A 286 4.35 34.92 -1.04
C THR A 286 5.38 35.84 -1.69
N ILE A 287 5.87 35.50 -2.87
CA ILE A 287 6.84 36.34 -3.63
C ILE A 287 6.23 37.70 -3.95
N LYS A 288 4.96 37.77 -4.37
CA LYS A 288 4.26 39.04 -4.63
C LYS A 288 4.22 39.91 -3.36
N ILE A 289 3.84 39.35 -2.22
CA ILE A 289 3.78 40.08 -0.94
C ILE A 289 5.14 40.66 -0.58
N VAL A 290 6.20 39.84 -0.62
CA VAL A 290 7.57 40.29 -0.32
C VAL A 290 8.03 41.38 -1.27
N SER A 291 7.75 41.22 -2.59
CA SER A 291 8.10 42.20 -3.60
C SER A 291 7.38 43.54 -3.40
N VAL A 292 6.08 43.51 -3.08
CA VAL A 292 5.33 44.75 -2.78
C VAL A 292 5.85 45.43 -1.53
N VAL A 293 6.13 44.70 -0.46
CA VAL A 293 6.71 45.24 0.78
C VAL A 293 8.06 45.94 0.46
N ALA A 294 8.96 45.23 -0.24
CA ALA A 294 10.26 45.81 -0.65
C ALA A 294 10.10 47.08 -1.48
N ALA A 295 9.20 47.04 -2.47
CA ALA A 295 8.97 48.22 -3.37
C ALA A 295 8.36 49.43 -2.63
N VAL A 296 7.54 49.20 -1.58
CA VAL A 296 6.98 50.30 -0.74
C VAL A 296 8.05 50.95 0.14
N PHE A 297 8.99 50.14 0.66
CA PHE A 297 10.04 50.68 1.56
C PHE A 297 11.25 51.29 0.82
N LEU A 298 11.51 50.90 -0.41
CA LEU A 298 12.70 51.32 -1.15
C LEU A 298 12.76 52.88 -1.42
N PRO A 299 11.68 53.53 -1.89
CA PRO A 299 11.73 54.99 -2.12
C PRO A 299 11.90 55.81 -0.84
N PRO A 300 11.17 55.53 0.29
CA PRO A 300 11.44 56.23 1.55
C PRO A 300 12.85 56.02 2.06
N THR A 301 13.39 54.81 1.94
CA THR A 301 14.77 54.51 2.38
C THR A 301 15.80 55.28 1.58
N LEU A 302 15.58 55.43 0.24
CA LEU A 302 16.43 56.20 -0.61
C LEU A 302 16.44 57.68 -0.18
N ILE A 303 15.25 58.26 0.05
CA ILE A 303 15.13 59.67 0.55
C ILE A 303 15.87 59.81 1.86
N ALA A 304 15.64 58.92 2.84
CA ALA A 304 16.34 58.96 4.14
C ALA A 304 17.86 58.84 3.99
N SER A 305 18.31 57.97 3.05
CA SER A 305 19.75 57.82 2.77
C SER A 305 20.38 59.06 2.15
N ILE A 306 19.70 59.75 1.24
CA ILE A 306 20.20 60.98 0.61
C ILE A 306 20.34 62.08 1.66
N TYR A 307 19.32 62.30 2.48
CA TYR A 307 19.38 63.31 3.56
C TYR A 307 20.24 62.90 4.76
N GLY A 308 20.60 61.63 4.88
CA GLY A 308 21.56 61.13 5.84
C GLY A 308 23.02 61.15 5.42
N MET A 309 23.33 61.66 4.20
CA MET A 309 24.71 61.77 3.70
C MET A 309 25.42 62.96 4.36
N ASN A 310 26.72 62.79 4.68
CA ASN A 310 27.53 63.83 5.33
C ASN A 310 28.23 64.76 4.29
N PHE A 311 27.49 65.37 3.37
CA PHE A 311 28.04 66.37 2.48
C PHE A 311 28.11 67.74 3.16
N HIS A 312 29.17 68.52 2.89
CA HIS A 312 29.37 69.84 3.46
C HIS A 312 28.42 70.93 2.93
N VAL A 313 27.82 70.70 1.74
CA VAL A 313 26.89 71.64 1.13
C VAL A 313 25.62 70.90 0.76
N MET A 314 24.61 71.03 1.62
CA MET A 314 23.24 70.55 1.42
C MET A 314 22.27 71.68 1.77
N PRO A 315 21.84 72.50 0.78
CA PRO A 315 21.03 73.70 1.03
C PRO A 315 19.71 73.40 1.76
N GLU A 316 19.17 72.20 1.57
CA GLU A 316 17.90 71.75 2.16
C GLU A 316 18.01 71.51 3.69
N LEU A 317 19.19 71.22 4.22
CA LEU A 317 19.41 71.02 5.66
C LEU A 317 19.36 72.32 6.45
N ASP A 318 19.73 73.43 5.86
CA ASP A 318 19.68 74.75 6.49
C ASP A 318 18.27 75.36 6.47
N TRP A 319 17.32 74.71 5.75
CA TRP A 319 15.97 75.20 5.66
C TRP A 319 15.11 74.63 6.78
N TRP A 320 14.45 75.51 7.57
CA TRP A 320 13.65 75.06 8.71
C TRP A 320 12.49 74.12 8.38
N TRP A 321 12.01 74.11 7.14
CA TRP A 321 11.05 73.14 6.58
C TRP A 321 11.70 71.90 6.00
N GLY A 322 12.99 71.77 5.95
CA GLY A 322 13.70 70.64 5.32
C GLY A 322 13.33 69.30 5.94
N TYR A 323 13.33 69.19 7.28
CA TYR A 323 12.94 67.94 7.98
C TYR A 323 11.47 67.57 7.75
N PRO A 324 10.43 68.44 7.94
CA PRO A 324 9.05 68.16 7.61
C PRO A 324 8.85 67.79 6.14
N MET A 325 9.50 68.41 5.23
CA MET A 325 9.45 68.15 3.79
C MET A 325 9.97 66.74 3.47
N ALA A 326 11.10 66.31 4.02
CA ALA A 326 11.67 64.99 3.84
C ALA A 326 10.70 63.93 4.37
N MET A 327 10.09 64.14 5.54
CA MET A 327 9.07 63.22 6.11
C MET A 327 7.82 63.11 5.17
N VAL A 328 7.32 64.24 4.66
CA VAL A 328 6.20 64.21 3.73
C VAL A 328 6.57 63.50 2.42
N MET A 329 7.75 63.70 1.89
CA MET A 329 8.20 63.02 0.65
C MET A 329 8.31 61.49 0.87
N MET A 330 8.85 61.06 2.04
CA MET A 330 8.90 59.63 2.36
C MET A 330 7.50 59.02 2.46
N LEU A 331 6.56 59.66 3.18
CA LEU A 331 5.18 59.17 3.31
C LEU A 331 4.44 59.21 1.96
N ALA A 332 4.62 60.27 1.17
CA ALA A 332 4.00 60.36 -0.16
C ALA A 332 4.53 59.32 -1.13
N SER A 333 5.84 59.04 -1.10
CA SER A 333 6.42 57.98 -1.95
C SER A 333 5.94 56.59 -1.55
N ALA A 334 5.85 56.28 -0.25
CA ALA A 334 5.29 55.01 0.25
C ALA A 334 3.82 54.86 -0.13
N ALA A 335 3.02 55.93 0.09
CA ALA A 335 1.59 55.91 -0.26
C ALA A 335 1.38 55.77 -1.79
N GLY A 336 2.18 56.51 -2.57
CA GLY A 336 2.13 56.42 -4.06
C GLY A 336 2.44 55.00 -4.54
N THR A 337 3.49 54.39 -4.05
CA THR A 337 3.84 52.97 -4.38
C THR A 337 2.77 51.99 -3.95
N PHE A 338 2.22 52.15 -2.75
CA PHE A 338 1.12 51.30 -2.25
C PHE A 338 -0.15 51.42 -3.13
N LEU A 339 -0.56 52.66 -3.45
CA LEU A 339 -1.70 52.91 -4.32
C LEU A 339 -1.51 52.37 -5.74
N PHE A 340 -0.29 52.45 -6.25
CA PHE A 340 0.06 51.88 -7.57
C PHE A 340 -0.15 50.33 -7.56
N PHE A 341 0.36 49.60 -6.56
CA PHE A 341 0.19 48.15 -6.47
C PHE A 341 -1.27 47.77 -6.24
N ARG A 342 -2.01 48.54 -5.43
CA ARG A 342 -3.46 48.34 -5.23
C ARG A 342 -4.23 48.52 -6.53
N TRP A 343 -3.89 49.55 -7.33
CA TRP A 343 -4.50 49.79 -8.65
C TRP A 343 -4.20 48.64 -9.61
N LYS A 344 -3.01 48.10 -9.59
CA LYS A 344 -2.59 46.92 -10.39
C LYS A 344 -3.20 45.58 -9.88
N LYS A 345 -3.99 45.55 -8.79
CA LYS A 345 -4.54 44.37 -8.17
C LYS A 345 -3.49 43.34 -7.76
N TRP A 346 -2.34 43.80 -7.30
CA TRP A 346 -1.28 42.95 -6.75
C TRP A 346 -1.43 42.74 -5.25
N LEU A 347 -2.23 43.57 -4.60
CA LEU A 347 -2.69 43.52 -3.22
C LEU A 347 -4.17 43.21 -3.18
#